data_98652d2dc673b12bb972ceb65559b322
#
_entry.id   98652d2dc673b12bb972ceb65559b322
#
_cell.length_a   1.000
_cell.length_b   1.000
_cell.length_c   1.000
_cell.angle_alpha   90.00
_cell.angle_beta   90.00
_cell.angle_gamma   90.00
#
_symmetry.space_group_name_H-M   'P 1'
#
loop_
_entity.id
_entity.type
_entity.pdbx_description
1 polymer ?
#
loop_
_entity_poly.entity_id
_entity_poly.type
_entity_poly.pdbx_seq_one_letter_code
_entity_poly.pdbx_strand_id
1 'polypeptide(L)' 'MSSSKGVAVVDIQSGAIVKRYATLKDAAARNLYGRDAVRNYCNHRLDESGMCRTFRWAKEADGREGMD' A
#
# COMPACT_ATOMS: atom_id res chain seq x y z
N MET A 1 0.91 -21.39 -3.99
CA MET A 1 1.30 -20.27 -3.95
C MET A 1 0.39 -19.34 -3.38
N SER A 2 0.79 -18.45 -2.74
CA SER A 2 -0.05 -17.51 -2.11
C SER A 2 -0.66 -16.59 -3.11
N SER A 3 -1.91 -16.39 -2.99
CA SER A 3 -2.53 -15.46 -3.87
C SER A 3 -2.83 -14.17 -3.17
N SER A 4 -2.59 -14.06 -1.90
CA SER A 4 -2.94 -12.83 -1.25
C SER A 4 -1.88 -11.79 -1.50
N LYS A 5 -2.33 -10.57 -1.58
CA LYS A 5 -1.44 -9.46 -1.80
C LYS A 5 -1.38 -8.63 -0.56
N GLY A 6 -0.20 -8.52 0.01
CA GLY A 6 -0.01 -7.63 1.13
C GLY A 6 -0.06 -6.18 0.70
N VAL A 7 -0.25 -5.32 1.67
CA VAL A 7 -0.32 -3.89 1.44
C VAL A 7 0.68 -3.21 2.35
N ALA A 8 1.38 -2.22 1.84
CA ALA A 8 2.32 -1.45 2.63
C ALA A 8 1.84 -0.01 2.69
N VAL A 9 1.99 0.59 3.85
CA VAL A 9 1.76 2.02 4.00
C VAL A 9 3.12 2.69 3.84
N VAL A 10 3.20 3.63 2.93
CA VAL A 10 4.46 4.25 2.55
C VAL A 10 4.39 5.75 2.82
N ASP A 11 5.46 6.27 3.39
CA ASP A 11 5.58 7.70 3.61
C ASP A 11 5.93 8.33 2.27
N ILE A 12 5.09 9.24 1.81
CA ILE A 12 5.27 9.83 0.49
C ILE A 12 6.56 10.64 0.40
N GLN A 13 6.89 11.34 1.47
CA GLN A 13 8.06 12.17 1.43
C GLN A 13 9.36 11.39 1.35
N SER A 14 9.51 10.36 2.14
CA SER A 14 10.76 9.62 2.20
C SER A 14 10.75 8.36 1.35
N GLY A 15 9.58 7.87 1.03
CA GLY A 15 9.45 6.61 0.33
C GLY A 15 9.61 5.41 1.22
N ALA A 16 9.72 5.61 2.52
CA ALA A 16 9.95 4.51 3.44
C ALA A 16 8.65 3.79 3.77
N ILE A 17 8.74 2.49 3.98
CA ILE A 17 7.58 1.72 4.39
C ILE A 17 7.38 1.93 5.88
N VAL A 18 6.18 2.41 6.23
CA VAL A 18 5.85 2.69 7.62
C VAL A 18 5.23 1.47 8.27
N LYS A 19 4.40 0.75 7.53
CA LYS A 19 3.68 -0.37 8.10
C LYS A 19 3.32 -1.35 6.99
N ARG A 20 3.23 -2.61 7.34
CA ARG A 20 2.83 -3.64 6.37
C ARG A 20 1.63 -4.37 6.90
N TYR A 21 0.76 -4.76 5.99
CA TYR A 21 -0.43 -5.55 6.32
C TYR A 21 -0.45 -6.77 5.42
N ALA A 22 -0.94 -7.86 5.95
CA ALA A 22 -0.95 -9.10 5.19
C ALA A 22 -2.00 -9.10 4.10
N THR A 23 -3.10 -8.38 4.29
CA THR A 23 -4.19 -8.38 3.33
C THR A 23 -4.73 -6.99 3.13
N LEU A 24 -5.42 -6.81 2.03
CA LEU A 24 -6.09 -5.56 1.72
C LEU A 24 -7.15 -5.25 2.77
N LYS A 25 -7.88 -6.25 3.19
CA LYS A 25 -8.93 -6.08 4.17
C LYS A 25 -8.34 -5.56 5.49
N ASP A 26 -7.22 -6.10 5.89
CA ASP A 26 -6.58 -5.71 7.12
C ASP A 26 -6.10 -4.25 7.04
N ALA A 27 -5.48 -3.90 5.92
CA ALA A 27 -5.01 -2.53 5.74
C ALA A 27 -6.16 -1.55 5.78
N ALA A 28 -7.25 -1.89 5.13
CA ALA A 28 -8.41 -1.01 5.10
C ALA A 28 -9.02 -0.84 6.48
N ALA A 29 -9.18 -1.92 7.20
CA ALA A 29 -9.81 -1.87 8.51
C ALA A 29 -8.98 -1.08 9.50
N ARG A 30 -7.67 -1.24 9.43
CA ARG A 30 -6.81 -0.58 10.40
C ARG A 30 -6.63 0.90 10.13
N ASN A 31 -6.97 1.33 8.93
CA ASN A 31 -6.80 2.72 8.55
C ASN A 31 -8.12 3.45 8.31
N LEU A 32 -9.22 2.80 8.62
CA LEU A 32 -10.54 3.39 8.48
C LEU A 32 -10.85 3.79 7.04
N TYR A 33 -10.32 3.04 6.10
CA TYR A 33 -10.59 3.24 4.69
C TYR A 33 -11.43 2.06 4.20
N GLY A 34 -12.12 2.26 3.11
CA GLY A 34 -12.77 1.14 2.45
C GLY A 34 -11.76 0.33 1.66
N ARG A 35 -12.05 -0.94 1.45
CA ARG A 35 -11.13 -1.78 0.69
C ARG A 35 -10.92 -1.25 -0.72
N ASP A 36 -11.99 -0.72 -1.32
CA ASP A 36 -11.86 -0.18 -2.66
C ASP A 36 -10.93 1.02 -2.71
N ALA A 37 -11.00 1.85 -1.68
CA ALA A 37 -10.14 3.02 -1.63
C ALA A 37 -8.67 2.61 -1.51
N VAL A 38 -8.38 1.66 -0.63
CA VAL A 38 -7.02 1.20 -0.45
C VAL A 38 -6.49 0.58 -1.74
N ARG A 39 -7.33 -0.23 -2.38
CA ARG A 39 -6.94 -0.85 -3.63
C ARG A 39 -6.64 0.18 -4.71
N ASN A 40 -7.47 1.22 -4.78
CA ASN A 40 -7.27 2.26 -5.78
C ASN A 40 -5.98 3.03 -5.52
N TYR A 41 -5.64 3.29 -4.26
CA TYR A 41 -4.36 3.91 -3.96
C TYR A 41 -3.21 3.01 -4.37
N CYS A 42 -3.31 1.73 -4.09
CA CYS A 42 -2.27 0.78 -4.46
C CYS A 42 -2.08 0.71 -5.97
N ASN A 43 -3.15 0.94 -6.71
CA ASN A 43 -3.09 0.90 -8.17
C ASN A 43 -2.85 2.27 -8.79
N HIS A 44 -2.52 3.27 -7.99
CA HIS A 44 -2.22 4.62 -8.45
C HIS A 44 -3.41 5.27 -9.16
N ARG A 45 -4.60 5.00 -8.68
CA ARG A 45 -5.80 5.56 -9.32
C ARG A 45 -6.38 6.77 -8.62
N LEU A 46 -5.93 7.05 -7.41
CA LEU A 46 -6.42 8.19 -6.67
C LEU A 46 -5.32 9.22 -6.48
N ASP A 47 -5.74 10.46 -6.37
CA ASP A 47 -4.82 11.56 -6.21
C ASP A 47 -4.25 11.53 -4.79
N GLU A 48 -2.95 11.56 -4.70
CA GLU A 48 -2.27 11.52 -3.41
C GLU A 48 -1.68 12.87 -3.02
N SER A 49 -2.04 13.90 -3.72
CA SER A 49 -1.55 15.25 -3.42
C SER A 49 -1.97 15.65 -2.02
N GLY A 50 -1.06 16.16 -1.26
CA GLY A 50 -1.36 16.62 0.09
C GLY A 50 -1.41 15.53 1.12
N MET A 51 -1.20 14.27 0.73
CA MET A 51 -1.17 13.19 1.68
C MET A 51 0.24 13.00 2.21
N CYS A 52 0.34 12.59 3.47
CA CYS A 52 1.64 12.25 4.05
C CYS A 52 2.01 10.81 3.79
N ARG A 53 1.01 9.96 3.72
CA ARG A 53 1.23 8.52 3.54
C ARG A 53 0.22 7.99 2.55
N THR A 54 0.59 6.90 1.89
CA THR A 54 -0.28 6.28 0.93
C THR A 54 -0.15 4.78 1.03
N PHE A 55 -0.93 4.06 0.21
CA PHE A 55 -0.88 2.61 0.20
C PHE A 55 -0.26 2.14 -1.10
N ARG A 56 0.52 1.08 -1.00
CA ARG A 56 1.09 0.42 -2.16
C ARG A 56 0.98 -1.07 -1.96
N TRP A 57 0.93 -1.83 -3.04
CA TRP A 57 1.01 -3.27 -2.91
C TRP A 57 2.37 -3.58 -2.31
N ALA A 58 2.41 -4.49 -1.35
CA ALA A 58 3.66 -4.83 -0.70
C ALA A 58 4.70 -5.30 -1.71
N LYS A 59 4.24 -6.03 -2.72
CA LYS A 59 5.12 -6.49 -3.76
C LYS A 59 5.75 -5.32 -4.50
N GLU A 60 4.97 -4.31 -4.77
CA GLU A 60 5.48 -3.14 -5.45
C GLU A 60 6.45 -2.36 -4.56
N ALA A 61 6.10 -2.21 -3.30
CA ALA A 61 6.93 -1.45 -2.37
C ALA A 61 8.28 -2.10 -2.16
N ASP A 62 8.31 -3.43 -2.19
CA ASP A 62 9.55 -4.16 -2.00
C ASP A 62 10.25 -4.48 -3.30
N GLY A 63 9.57 -4.32 -4.38
CA GLY A 63 10.01 -4.92 -5.63
C GLY A 63 11.22 -4.33 -6.26
N ARG A 64 11.52 -3.11 -5.86
CA ARG A 64 12.63 -2.51 -6.46
C ARG A 64 13.84 -3.29 -6.26
N GLU A 65 14.05 -3.79 -5.07
CA GLU A 65 15.20 -4.53 -4.91
C GLU A 65 15.02 -5.90 -5.33
N GLY A 66 13.86 -6.36 -5.40
CA GLY A 66 13.63 -7.71 -5.83
C GLY A 66 13.76 -7.92 -7.28
N MET A 67 13.86 -6.92 -7.99
CA MET A 67 13.90 -7.09 -9.31
C MET A 67 14.93 -7.65 -9.75
N ASP A 68 15.29 -7.84 -9.44
CA ASP A 68 16.11 -8.45 -9.98
C ASP A 68 16.06 -9.10 -10.23
#